data_b3d3a9aaa1eeaad773592b557afe926f
#
_entry.id   b3d3a9aaa1eeaad773592b557afe926f
#
_cell.length_a   1.000
_cell.length_b   1.000
_cell.length_c   1.000
_cell.angle_alpha   90.00
_cell.angle_beta   90.00
_cell.angle_gamma   90.00
#
_symmetry.space_group_name_H-M   'P 1'
#
loop_
_entity.id
_entity.type
_entity.pdbx_description
1 polymer ?
#
loop_
_entity_poly.entity_id
_entity_poly.type
_entity_poly.pdbx_seq_one_letter_code
_entity_poly.pdbx_strand_id
1 'polypeptide(L)'
;DKRFVFQKNFDYATYVDAFGDEELAFKKAFQALLNFSDHESLDLCGRRIAVSAPIDMQAAEGSKTVFAIRRVIRNGQFQPVDGPVWDPTVVTTSASYASTDPLRLTNVVNVGQIAIGSLVTGFGVGREIYVRAVDTVANTVTLSQELYGAAASQSYTFTRFKYLLDFSGFDDLAQFVIDDVEFLCNGEASGIMLAKEGLAFHLRDCFINK
;
A
#
# COMPACT_ATOMS: atom_id res chain seq x y z
N ASP A 1 17.27 -23.47 -39.11
CA ASP A 1 17.46 -22.16 -38.46
C ASP A 1 17.04 -22.24 -37.02
N LYS A 2 18.02 -22.38 -36.11
CA LYS A 2 17.77 -22.28 -34.69
C LYS A 2 17.86 -20.79 -34.31
N ARG A 3 16.72 -20.11 -34.22
CA ARG A 3 16.66 -18.76 -33.70
C ARG A 3 16.88 -18.83 -32.18
N PHE A 4 18.01 -18.40 -31.69
CA PHE A 4 18.17 -18.06 -30.30
C PHE A 4 17.41 -16.76 -30.04
N VAL A 5 16.25 -16.86 -29.42
CA VAL A 5 15.59 -15.70 -28.85
C VAL A 5 16.28 -15.43 -27.51
N PHE A 6 17.13 -14.43 -27.44
CA PHE A 6 17.55 -13.86 -26.18
C PHE A 6 16.33 -13.19 -25.56
N GLN A 7 15.68 -13.87 -24.64
CA GLN A 7 14.72 -13.22 -23.77
C GLN A 7 15.53 -12.29 -22.86
N LYS A 8 15.49 -10.99 -23.16
CA LYS A 8 16.07 -9.98 -22.27
C LYS A 8 15.30 -10.07 -20.97
N ASN A 9 15.90 -10.60 -19.93
CA ASN A 9 15.31 -10.54 -18.60
C ASN A 9 15.21 -9.06 -18.21
N PHE A 10 14.04 -8.65 -17.79
CA PHE A 10 13.82 -7.37 -17.18
C PHE A 10 14.23 -7.52 -15.72
N ASP A 11 15.51 -7.27 -15.45
CA ASP A 11 16.11 -7.45 -14.15
C ASP A 11 16.42 -6.11 -13.47
N TYR A 12 16.37 -6.15 -12.17
CA TYR A 12 16.61 -5.00 -11.32
C TYR A 12 18.07 -4.56 -11.28
N ALA A 13 19.04 -5.48 -11.46
CA ALA A 13 20.45 -5.18 -11.39
C ALA A 13 20.86 -4.11 -12.40
N THR A 14 20.30 -4.17 -13.61
CA THR A 14 20.54 -3.16 -14.66
C THR A 14 20.13 -1.76 -14.21
N TYR A 15 19.04 -1.64 -13.43
CA TYR A 15 18.59 -0.36 -12.89
C TYR A 15 19.49 0.13 -11.77
N VAL A 16 19.95 -0.75 -10.89
CA VAL A 16 20.90 -0.40 -9.83
C VAL A 16 22.21 0.14 -10.42
N ASP A 17 22.73 -0.51 -11.45
CA ASP A 17 23.92 -0.06 -12.15
C ASP A 17 23.73 1.32 -12.81
N ALA A 18 22.53 1.59 -13.30
CA ALA A 18 22.22 2.87 -13.96
C ALA A 18 21.98 4.03 -12.99
N PHE A 19 21.37 3.78 -11.84
CA PHE A 19 20.94 4.83 -10.90
C PHE A 19 21.81 4.95 -9.65
N GLY A 20 22.58 3.92 -9.30
CA GLY A 20 23.53 3.92 -8.16
C GLY A 20 22.84 3.94 -6.78
N ASP A 21 21.51 3.91 -6.71
CA ASP A 21 20.71 3.89 -5.51
C ASP A 21 19.62 2.82 -5.62
N GLU A 22 19.55 1.93 -4.63
CA GLU A 22 18.67 0.75 -4.66
C GLU A 22 17.18 1.15 -4.64
N GLU A 23 16.78 2.10 -3.81
CA GLU A 23 15.38 2.52 -3.71
C GLU A 23 14.92 3.27 -4.96
N LEU A 24 15.76 4.19 -5.46
CA LEU A 24 15.49 4.90 -6.70
C LEU A 24 15.44 3.95 -7.90
N ALA A 25 16.38 3.01 -7.98
CA ALA A 25 16.41 1.99 -9.01
C ALA A 25 15.12 1.16 -9.02
N PHE A 26 14.62 0.78 -7.84
CA PHE A 26 13.35 0.05 -7.72
C PHE A 26 12.17 0.87 -8.23
N LYS A 27 12.04 2.14 -7.82
CA LYS A 27 10.98 3.04 -8.30
C LYS A 27 11.01 3.19 -9.82
N LYS A 28 12.21 3.31 -10.41
CA LYS A 28 12.39 3.41 -11.87
C LYS A 28 12.10 2.10 -12.60
N ALA A 29 12.51 0.97 -12.06
CA ALA A 29 12.21 -0.35 -12.61
C ALA A 29 10.70 -0.63 -12.54
N PHE A 30 10.04 -0.28 -11.45
CA PHE A 30 8.58 -0.39 -11.31
C PHE A 30 7.85 0.50 -12.33
N GLN A 31 8.26 1.75 -12.48
CA GLN A 31 7.71 2.65 -13.49
C GLN A 31 7.83 2.06 -14.90
N ALA A 32 9.00 1.51 -15.23
CA ALA A 32 9.23 0.89 -16.52
C ALA A 32 8.39 -0.39 -16.71
N LEU A 33 8.24 -1.20 -15.65
CA LEU A 33 7.41 -2.41 -15.69
C LEU A 33 5.97 -2.11 -16.09
N LEU A 34 5.40 -1.00 -15.61
CA LEU A 34 4.02 -0.64 -15.90
C LEU A 34 3.83 0.15 -17.20
N ASN A 35 4.86 0.88 -17.66
CA ASN A 35 4.73 1.82 -18.77
C ASN A 35 5.44 1.41 -20.06
N PHE A 36 6.62 0.81 -19.97
CA PHE A 36 7.54 0.73 -21.10
C PHE A 36 8.02 -0.69 -21.39
N SER A 37 7.74 -1.64 -20.51
CA SER A 37 8.23 -3.01 -20.65
C SER A 37 7.18 -3.91 -21.30
N ASP A 38 7.62 -4.68 -22.30
CA ASP A 38 6.86 -5.82 -22.82
C ASP A 38 6.98 -7.06 -21.92
N HIS A 39 7.86 -7.01 -20.90
CA HIS A 39 8.04 -8.09 -19.95
C HIS A 39 6.94 -8.09 -18.89
N GLU A 40 6.50 -9.28 -18.53
CA GLU A 40 5.50 -9.47 -17.48
C GLU A 40 6.07 -9.29 -16.08
N SER A 41 7.35 -9.61 -15.86
CA SER A 41 7.95 -9.68 -14.54
C SER A 41 9.23 -8.84 -14.40
N LEU A 42 9.38 -8.22 -13.24
CA LEU A 42 10.60 -7.61 -12.73
C LEU A 42 11.24 -8.59 -11.74
N ASP A 43 12.45 -9.06 -12.02
CA ASP A 43 13.25 -9.90 -11.14
C ASP A 43 14.18 -9.02 -10.30
N LEU A 44 14.03 -9.07 -8.97
CA LEU A 44 14.86 -8.31 -8.03
C LEU A 44 16.23 -8.94 -7.79
N CYS A 45 16.53 -10.08 -8.44
CA CYS A 45 17.82 -10.76 -8.42
C CYS A 45 18.30 -11.17 -7.01
N GLY A 46 17.38 -11.48 -6.09
CA GLY A 46 17.69 -11.81 -4.70
C GLY A 46 18.23 -10.65 -3.88
N ARG A 47 18.13 -9.42 -4.37
CA ARG A 47 18.68 -8.25 -3.67
C ARG A 47 17.78 -7.79 -2.53
N ARG A 48 18.43 -7.20 -1.53
CA ARG A 48 17.76 -6.52 -0.41
C ARG A 48 17.73 -5.03 -0.68
N ILE A 49 16.53 -4.49 -0.78
CA ILE A 49 16.29 -3.06 -0.98
C ILE A 49 16.05 -2.43 0.38
N ALA A 50 16.97 -1.55 0.79
CA ALA A 50 16.82 -0.72 1.97
C ALA A 50 15.87 0.44 1.63
N VAL A 51 14.75 0.54 2.36
CA VAL A 51 13.69 1.51 2.11
C VAL A 51 13.76 2.61 3.15
N SER A 52 14.03 3.83 2.72
CA SER A 52 14.23 4.99 3.61
C SER A 52 12.92 5.60 4.12
N ALA A 53 11.83 5.45 3.38
CA ALA A 53 10.48 5.90 3.72
C ALA A 53 9.43 5.07 2.95
N PRO A 54 8.16 5.07 3.37
CA PRO A 54 7.09 4.41 2.63
C PRO A 54 7.15 4.70 1.13
N ILE A 55 7.22 3.66 0.29
CA ILE A 55 7.21 3.83 -1.16
C ILE A 55 5.76 3.95 -1.62
N ASP A 56 5.34 5.16 -2.01
CA ASP A 56 4.10 5.37 -2.73
C ASP A 56 4.25 4.80 -4.16
N MET A 57 3.64 3.64 -4.38
CA MET A 57 3.78 2.90 -5.63
C MET A 57 3.07 3.59 -6.80
N GLN A 58 1.98 4.33 -6.53
CA GLN A 58 1.31 5.10 -7.58
C GLN A 58 2.15 6.31 -7.99
N ALA A 59 2.72 7.04 -7.03
CA ALA A 59 3.63 8.13 -7.32
C ALA A 59 4.91 7.65 -8.03
N ALA A 60 5.41 6.45 -7.70
CA ALA A 60 6.55 5.83 -8.39
C ALA A 60 6.21 5.46 -9.85
N GLU A 61 4.97 5.07 -10.13
CA GLU A 61 4.48 4.85 -11.51
C GLU A 61 4.39 6.19 -12.26
N GLY A 62 3.82 7.21 -11.64
CA GLY A 62 3.85 8.61 -12.09
C GLY A 62 2.50 9.16 -12.57
N SER A 63 1.71 8.45 -13.38
CA SER A 63 0.52 9.02 -13.99
C SER A 63 -0.74 8.18 -13.91
N LYS A 64 -0.61 6.85 -13.89
CA LYS A 64 -1.76 5.93 -13.90
C LYS A 64 -2.30 5.71 -12.50
N THR A 65 -3.60 5.81 -12.35
CA THR A 65 -4.31 5.38 -11.13
C THR A 65 -5.05 4.06 -11.33
N VAL A 66 -5.14 3.59 -12.59
CA VAL A 66 -5.77 2.31 -12.97
C VAL A 66 -4.81 1.49 -13.80
N PHE A 67 -4.62 0.24 -13.43
CA PHE A 67 -3.78 -0.69 -14.18
C PHE A 67 -4.32 -2.12 -14.04
N ALA A 68 -4.53 -2.82 -15.18
CA ALA A 68 -5.20 -4.12 -15.22
C ALA A 68 -4.46 -5.17 -16.08
N ILE A 69 -3.19 -4.93 -16.42
CA ILE A 69 -2.38 -5.89 -17.16
C ILE A 69 -1.53 -6.69 -16.16
N ARG A 70 -1.44 -8.00 -16.34
CA ARG A 70 -0.66 -8.85 -15.46
C ARG A 70 0.78 -8.38 -15.35
N ARG A 71 1.24 -8.12 -14.11
CA ARG A 71 2.62 -7.81 -13.78
C ARG A 71 3.05 -8.53 -12.51
N VAL A 72 4.32 -8.89 -12.48
CA VAL A 72 4.93 -9.64 -11.37
C VAL A 72 6.18 -8.92 -10.88
N ILE A 73 6.32 -8.74 -9.57
CA ILE A 73 7.58 -8.42 -8.90
C ILE A 73 8.01 -9.67 -8.15
N ARG A 74 9.27 -10.08 -8.30
CA ARG A 74 9.72 -11.34 -7.68
C ARG A 74 11.16 -11.34 -7.21
N ASN A 75 11.47 -12.34 -6.35
CA ASN A 75 12.82 -12.75 -5.96
C ASN A 75 13.62 -11.60 -5.34
N GLY A 76 13.21 -11.14 -4.16
CA GLY A 76 13.95 -10.09 -3.45
C GLY A 76 13.45 -9.81 -2.05
N GLN A 77 14.02 -8.78 -1.43
CA GLN A 77 13.72 -8.42 -0.05
C GLN A 77 13.55 -6.91 0.07
N PHE A 78 12.61 -6.48 0.91
CA PHE A 78 12.45 -5.08 1.32
C PHE A 78 12.66 -4.97 2.83
N GLN A 79 13.45 -3.98 3.25
CA GLN A 79 13.75 -3.73 4.65
C GLN A 79 13.69 -2.23 4.94
N PRO A 80 12.98 -1.77 5.99
CA PRO A 80 12.99 -0.37 6.37
C PRO A 80 14.36 0.02 6.91
N VAL A 81 14.79 1.22 6.62
CA VAL A 81 15.86 1.88 7.35
C VAL A 81 15.23 2.47 8.61
N ASP A 82 15.75 2.13 9.78
CA ASP A 82 15.21 2.56 11.06
C ASP A 82 15.07 4.10 11.12
N GLY A 83 13.94 4.55 11.64
CA GLY A 83 13.72 5.97 11.79
C GLY A 83 12.26 6.37 12.02
N PRO A 84 12.02 7.59 12.52
CA PRO A 84 10.69 8.07 12.90
C PRO A 84 9.73 8.25 11.71
N VAL A 85 10.20 8.12 10.49
CA VAL A 85 9.37 8.15 9.27
C VAL A 85 8.36 6.99 9.25
N TRP A 86 8.66 5.92 9.98
CA TRP A 86 7.83 4.72 10.10
C TRP A 86 6.79 4.80 11.21
N ASP A 87 6.86 5.82 12.08
CA ASP A 87 5.88 6.02 13.13
C ASP A 87 4.46 6.15 12.54
N PRO A 88 3.47 5.42 13.08
CA PRO A 88 2.10 5.54 12.62
C PRO A 88 1.57 6.97 12.82
N THR A 89 0.80 7.46 11.87
CA THR A 89 0.05 8.69 12.06
C THR A 89 -1.22 8.40 12.84
N VAL A 90 -1.38 9.03 14.01
CA VAL A 90 -2.51 8.82 14.90
C VAL A 90 -3.34 10.10 15.02
N VAL A 91 -4.64 10.00 14.74
CA VAL A 91 -5.61 11.09 14.92
C VAL A 91 -6.71 10.61 15.86
N THR A 92 -6.92 11.33 16.95
CA THR A 92 -8.03 11.05 17.88
C THR A 92 -9.02 12.20 17.79
N THR A 93 -10.27 11.90 17.48
CA THR A 93 -11.31 12.92 17.28
C THR A 93 -12.69 12.38 17.58
N SER A 94 -13.63 13.29 17.88
CA SER A 94 -15.02 12.94 18.09
C SER A 94 -15.77 12.78 16.78
N ALA A 95 -16.71 11.82 16.76
CA ALA A 95 -17.62 11.61 15.65
C ALA A 95 -18.93 10.99 16.15
N SER A 96 -19.97 11.06 15.33
CA SER A 96 -21.27 10.44 15.57
C SER A 96 -21.44 9.22 14.68
N TYR A 97 -22.09 8.18 15.23
CA TYR A 97 -22.44 6.94 14.53
C TYR A 97 -23.94 6.67 14.66
N ALA A 98 -24.56 6.21 13.59
CA ALA A 98 -25.94 5.78 13.60
C ALA A 98 -26.08 4.43 12.89
N SER A 99 -26.76 3.47 13.50
CA SER A 99 -27.02 2.15 12.91
C SER A 99 -27.90 2.20 11.64
N THR A 100 -28.58 3.32 11.39
CA THR A 100 -29.33 3.57 10.15
C THR A 100 -28.44 3.92 8.95
N ASP A 101 -27.19 4.33 9.20
CA ASP A 101 -26.13 4.52 8.19
C ASP A 101 -24.84 3.85 8.69
N PRO A 102 -24.80 2.51 8.68
CA PRO A 102 -23.81 1.74 9.44
C PRO A 102 -22.40 1.83 8.92
N LEU A 103 -22.21 2.31 7.69
CA LEU A 103 -20.90 2.46 7.07
C LEU A 103 -20.34 3.87 7.17
N ARG A 104 -20.96 4.76 7.98
CA ARG A 104 -20.55 6.16 8.01
C ARG A 104 -20.43 6.72 9.43
N LEU A 105 -19.35 7.44 9.66
CA LEU A 105 -19.23 8.38 10.76
C LEU A 105 -19.56 9.78 10.27
N THR A 106 -20.34 10.52 11.04
CA THR A 106 -20.76 11.89 10.76
C THR A 106 -20.25 12.86 11.82
N ASN A 107 -20.32 14.17 11.55
CA ASN A 107 -19.85 15.21 12.46
C ASN A 107 -18.40 14.96 12.92
N VAL A 108 -17.55 14.48 12.02
CA VAL A 108 -16.16 14.18 12.33
C VAL A 108 -15.36 15.46 12.46
N VAL A 109 -14.84 15.73 13.64
CA VAL A 109 -13.99 16.91 13.88
C VAL A 109 -12.63 16.67 13.27
N ASN A 110 -12.03 17.70 12.61
CA ASN A 110 -10.74 17.60 11.93
C ASN A 110 -10.64 16.46 10.90
N VAL A 111 -11.72 16.19 10.21
CA VAL A 111 -11.81 15.11 9.22
C VAL A 111 -10.69 15.12 8.18
N GLY A 112 -10.19 16.29 7.78
CA GLY A 112 -9.08 16.43 6.83
C GLY A 112 -7.72 15.90 7.30
N GLN A 113 -7.59 15.58 8.59
CA GLN A 113 -6.36 14.95 9.13
C GLN A 113 -6.40 13.42 9.05
N ILE A 114 -7.57 12.84 8.74
CA ILE A 114 -7.77 11.39 8.70
C ILE A 114 -7.39 10.88 7.31
N ALA A 115 -6.42 9.98 7.27
CA ALA A 115 -5.99 9.36 6.02
C ALA A 115 -6.85 8.12 5.69
N ILE A 116 -7.12 7.93 4.39
CA ILE A 116 -7.72 6.69 3.87
C ILE A 116 -6.82 5.50 4.23
N GLY A 117 -7.41 4.36 4.59
CA GLY A 117 -6.69 3.18 5.06
C GLY A 117 -6.28 3.23 6.53
N SER A 118 -6.69 4.24 7.30
CA SER A 118 -6.49 4.25 8.75
C SER A 118 -7.35 3.21 9.43
N LEU A 119 -6.76 2.46 10.36
CA LEU A 119 -7.48 1.59 11.28
C LEU A 119 -8.30 2.45 12.25
N VAL A 120 -9.56 2.11 12.44
CA VAL A 120 -10.48 2.80 13.36
C VAL A 120 -10.58 2.00 14.65
N THR A 121 -10.35 2.66 15.79
CA THR A 121 -10.54 2.07 17.10
C THR A 121 -11.38 2.97 18.00
N GLY A 122 -12.07 2.35 18.96
CA GLY A 122 -12.96 3.02 19.91
C GLY A 122 -13.86 2.01 20.62
N PHE A 123 -14.68 2.48 21.53
CA PHE A 123 -15.61 1.59 22.24
C PHE A 123 -16.67 1.04 21.27
N GLY A 124 -16.83 -0.29 21.24
CA GLY A 124 -17.81 -0.95 20.39
C GLY A 124 -17.54 -0.88 18.88
N VAL A 125 -16.35 -0.46 18.46
CA VAL A 125 -15.98 -0.40 17.04
C VAL A 125 -15.87 -1.79 16.43
N GLY A 126 -15.25 -2.73 17.12
CA GLY A 126 -14.93 -4.05 16.58
C GLY A 126 -13.46 -4.16 16.18
N ARG A 127 -13.15 -5.06 15.22
CA ARG A 127 -11.79 -5.29 14.75
C ARG A 127 -11.67 -5.05 13.25
N GLU A 128 -10.51 -4.58 12.81
CA GLU A 128 -10.13 -4.47 11.39
C GLU A 128 -11.10 -3.61 10.57
N ILE A 129 -11.58 -2.53 11.18
CA ILE A 129 -12.40 -1.53 10.51
C ILE A 129 -11.51 -0.40 10.04
N TYR A 130 -11.55 -0.10 8.75
CA TYR A 130 -10.68 0.87 8.11
C TYR A 130 -11.47 2.00 7.44
N VAL A 131 -10.83 3.15 7.34
CA VAL A 131 -11.35 4.29 6.58
C VAL A 131 -11.25 4.00 5.08
N ARG A 132 -12.40 4.02 4.38
CA ARG A 132 -12.46 3.87 2.91
C ARG A 132 -12.49 5.18 2.16
N ALA A 133 -13.17 6.16 2.70
CA ALA A 133 -13.26 7.48 2.09
C ALA A 133 -13.42 8.55 3.17
N VAL A 134 -13.01 9.75 2.82
CA VAL A 134 -13.11 10.94 3.67
C VAL A 134 -13.76 12.05 2.84
N ASP A 135 -14.84 12.64 3.37
CA ASP A 135 -15.47 13.82 2.80
C ASP A 135 -15.29 15.02 3.74
N THR A 136 -14.40 15.92 3.32
CA THR A 136 -14.04 17.10 4.10
C THR A 136 -15.10 18.20 4.05
N VAL A 137 -16.04 18.15 3.09
CA VAL A 137 -17.13 19.11 2.97
C VAL A 137 -18.29 18.70 3.88
N ALA A 138 -18.66 17.42 3.83
CA ALA A 138 -19.72 16.87 4.67
C ALA A 138 -19.27 16.53 6.11
N ASN A 139 -17.94 16.58 6.39
CA ASN A 139 -17.35 16.12 7.65
C ASN A 139 -17.71 14.66 7.98
N THR A 140 -17.57 13.77 6.99
CA THR A 140 -17.91 12.36 7.14
C THR A 140 -16.74 11.45 6.77
N VAL A 141 -16.75 10.27 7.39
CA VAL A 141 -15.80 9.18 7.09
C VAL A 141 -16.61 7.94 6.72
N THR A 142 -16.30 7.33 5.58
CA THR A 142 -16.85 6.04 5.17
C THR A 142 -15.98 4.91 5.68
N LEU A 143 -16.58 3.91 6.27
CA LEU A 143 -15.95 2.76 6.91
C LEU A 143 -15.95 1.55 5.97
N SER A 144 -15.02 0.62 6.18
CA SER A 144 -14.95 -0.65 5.45
C SER A 144 -16.07 -1.61 5.85
N GLN A 145 -16.54 -1.53 7.11
CA GLN A 145 -17.60 -2.36 7.68
C GLN A 145 -18.39 -1.56 8.73
N GLU A 146 -19.57 -2.06 9.09
CA GLU A 146 -20.36 -1.53 10.19
C GLU A 146 -19.69 -1.72 11.55
N LEU A 147 -19.99 -0.85 12.49
CA LEU A 147 -19.47 -0.94 13.86
C LEU A 147 -20.31 -1.92 14.68
N TYR A 148 -19.63 -2.67 15.55
CA TYR A 148 -20.26 -3.75 16.32
C TYR A 148 -21.29 -3.27 17.35
N GLY A 149 -20.98 -2.21 18.07
CA GLY A 149 -21.85 -1.71 19.15
C GLY A 149 -21.41 -0.34 19.64
N ALA A 150 -20.99 0.52 18.70
CA ALA A 150 -20.52 1.86 19.02
C ALA A 150 -21.62 2.76 19.56
N ALA A 151 -21.26 3.64 20.50
CA ALA A 151 -22.15 4.67 21.01
C ALA A 151 -22.48 5.68 19.91
N ALA A 152 -23.67 6.35 20.05
CA ALA A 152 -24.12 7.35 19.09
C ALA A 152 -23.14 8.52 18.89
N SER A 153 -22.35 8.86 19.90
CA SER A 153 -21.27 9.84 19.82
C SER A 153 -20.16 9.46 20.78
N GLN A 154 -18.93 9.44 20.29
CA GLN A 154 -17.75 9.16 21.10
C GLN A 154 -16.49 9.68 20.42
N SER A 155 -15.34 9.53 21.12
CA SER A 155 -14.02 9.71 20.55
C SER A 155 -13.57 8.44 19.84
N TYR A 156 -13.07 8.57 18.62
CA TYR A 156 -12.46 7.50 17.83
C TYR A 156 -10.99 7.81 17.60
N THR A 157 -10.18 6.77 17.54
CA THR A 157 -8.77 6.89 17.15
C THR A 157 -8.56 6.25 15.79
N PHE A 158 -7.93 7.01 14.91
CA PHE A 158 -7.60 6.62 13.53
C PHE A 158 -6.08 6.48 13.44
N THR A 159 -5.62 5.26 13.18
CA THR A 159 -4.19 4.93 13.08
C THR A 159 -3.83 4.56 11.65
N ARG A 160 -3.02 5.38 10.97
CA ARG A 160 -2.49 5.07 9.64
C ARG A 160 -1.09 4.50 9.81
N PHE A 161 -0.96 3.20 9.64
CA PHE A 161 0.33 2.52 9.62
C PHE A 161 1.13 2.91 8.38
N LYS A 162 2.44 2.76 8.47
CA LYS A 162 3.38 2.98 7.37
C LYS A 162 3.72 1.63 6.74
N TYR A 163 3.74 1.60 5.41
CA TYR A 163 3.95 0.38 4.65
C TYR A 163 5.20 0.52 3.78
N LEU A 164 5.96 -0.57 3.65
CA LEU A 164 7.12 -0.61 2.75
C LEU A 164 6.70 -0.31 1.31
N LEU A 165 5.64 -0.99 0.84
CA LEU A 165 5.03 -0.73 -0.45
C LEU A 165 3.57 -0.28 -0.25
N ASP A 166 3.26 0.95 -0.59
CA ASP A 166 1.90 1.52 -0.46
C ASP A 166 1.26 1.69 -1.84
N PHE A 167 0.31 0.81 -2.17
CA PHE A 167 -0.45 0.86 -3.41
C PHE A 167 -1.76 1.65 -3.29
N SER A 168 -2.07 2.23 -2.14
CA SER A 168 -3.36 2.91 -1.90
C SER A 168 -3.60 4.15 -2.78
N GLY A 169 -2.57 4.64 -3.46
CA GLY A 169 -2.69 5.69 -4.48
C GLY A 169 -3.37 5.22 -5.77
N PHE A 170 -3.35 3.90 -6.05
CA PHE A 170 -4.10 3.35 -7.18
C PHE A 170 -5.59 3.26 -6.86
N ASP A 171 -6.43 3.67 -7.81
CA ASP A 171 -7.87 3.47 -7.73
C ASP A 171 -8.22 2.01 -8.02
N ASP A 172 -7.62 1.42 -9.07
CA ASP A 172 -7.76 0.00 -9.40
C ASP A 172 -6.39 -0.57 -9.84
N LEU A 173 -5.95 -1.62 -9.17
CA LEU A 173 -4.76 -2.38 -9.55
C LEU A 173 -5.10 -3.87 -9.62
N ALA A 174 -5.36 -4.36 -10.83
CA ALA A 174 -5.76 -5.73 -11.08
C ALA A 174 -4.61 -6.58 -11.64
N GLN A 175 -4.71 -7.90 -11.44
CA GLN A 175 -3.77 -8.91 -11.96
C GLN A 175 -2.30 -8.67 -11.55
N PHE A 176 -2.06 -8.07 -10.39
CA PHE A 176 -0.73 -7.81 -9.87
C PHE A 176 -0.26 -8.94 -8.95
N VAL A 177 0.98 -9.35 -9.11
CA VAL A 177 1.56 -10.47 -8.35
C VAL A 177 2.87 -10.03 -7.70
N ILE A 178 3.02 -10.34 -6.43
CA ILE A 178 4.31 -10.33 -5.73
C ILE A 178 4.63 -11.77 -5.37
N ASP A 179 5.80 -12.25 -5.81
CA ASP A 179 6.17 -13.66 -5.81
C ASP A 179 7.58 -13.84 -5.25
N ASP A 180 7.76 -14.73 -4.27
CA ASP A 180 9.07 -14.99 -3.66
C ASP A 180 9.76 -13.69 -3.18
N VAL A 181 9.03 -12.91 -2.38
CA VAL A 181 9.53 -11.63 -1.83
C VAL A 181 9.41 -11.65 -0.31
N GLU A 182 10.49 -11.24 0.36
CA GLU A 182 10.51 -11.07 1.82
C GLU A 182 10.33 -9.59 2.21
N PHE A 183 9.43 -9.36 3.15
CA PHE A 183 9.23 -8.06 3.79
C PHE A 183 9.76 -8.13 5.23
N LEU A 184 10.99 -7.64 5.42
CA LEU A 184 11.69 -7.63 6.71
C LEU A 184 11.28 -6.37 7.49
N CYS A 185 10.06 -6.37 8.02
CA CYS A 185 9.44 -5.17 8.63
C CYS A 185 10.09 -4.71 9.94
N ASN A 186 10.81 -5.61 10.65
CA ASN A 186 11.62 -5.35 11.85
C ASN A 186 10.86 -4.68 13.02
N GLY A 187 9.53 -4.74 13.03
CA GLY A 187 8.72 -4.00 14.00
C GLY A 187 8.52 -2.51 13.68
N GLU A 188 9.21 -1.99 12.68
CA GLU A 188 9.16 -0.58 12.26
C GLU A 188 8.02 -0.29 11.27
N ALA A 189 7.91 -1.10 10.24
CA ALA A 189 6.96 -0.90 9.15
C ALA A 189 5.95 -2.05 9.04
N SER A 190 4.89 -1.82 8.27
CA SER A 190 4.04 -2.88 7.72
C SER A 190 4.50 -3.24 6.31
N GLY A 191 4.19 -4.44 5.82
CA GLY A 191 4.67 -4.90 4.51
C GLY A 191 4.05 -4.13 3.35
N ILE A 192 2.75 -4.36 3.11
CA ILE A 192 2.05 -3.86 1.91
C ILE A 192 0.71 -3.25 2.28
N MET A 193 0.40 -2.11 1.68
CA MET A 193 -0.94 -1.56 1.59
C MET A 193 -1.51 -1.77 0.19
N LEU A 194 -2.70 -2.35 0.09
CA LEU A 194 -3.34 -2.63 -1.18
C LEU A 194 -3.92 -1.36 -1.83
N ALA A 195 -4.17 -1.43 -3.13
CA ALA A 195 -4.96 -0.44 -3.87
C ALA A 195 -6.40 -0.37 -3.34
N LYS A 196 -7.12 0.70 -3.71
CA LYS A 196 -8.52 0.90 -3.29
C LYS A 196 -9.42 -0.21 -3.81
N GLU A 197 -9.22 -0.60 -5.07
CA GLU A 197 -9.92 -1.68 -5.75
C GLU A 197 -8.94 -2.50 -6.60
N GLY A 198 -9.37 -3.67 -7.07
CA GLY A 198 -8.61 -4.50 -8.00
C GLY A 198 -8.95 -5.98 -7.87
N LEU A 199 -9.03 -6.64 -9.01
CA LEU A 199 -9.22 -8.09 -9.08
C LEU A 199 -7.86 -8.79 -9.17
N ALA A 200 -7.66 -9.80 -8.31
CA ALA A 200 -6.49 -10.67 -8.36
C ALA A 200 -5.15 -9.95 -8.04
N PHE A 201 -5.05 -9.36 -6.87
CA PHE A 201 -3.76 -9.05 -6.27
C PHE A 201 -3.26 -10.30 -5.52
N HIS A 202 -2.16 -10.86 -5.95
CA HIS A 202 -1.63 -12.11 -5.40
C HIS A 202 -0.32 -11.88 -4.66
N LEU A 203 -0.25 -12.38 -3.42
CA LEU A 203 1.00 -12.62 -2.71
C LEU A 203 1.28 -14.13 -2.77
N ARG A 204 2.37 -14.54 -3.40
CA ARG A 204 2.73 -15.94 -3.56
C ARG A 204 4.15 -16.15 -3.04
N ASP A 205 4.32 -17.17 -2.21
CA ASP A 205 5.61 -17.55 -1.61
C ASP A 205 6.33 -16.36 -0.93
N CYS A 206 5.54 -15.40 -0.42
CA CYS A 206 6.04 -14.21 0.26
C CYS A 206 6.14 -14.45 1.76
N PHE A 207 7.13 -13.79 2.36
CA PHE A 207 7.33 -13.81 3.80
C PHE A 207 7.26 -12.39 4.36
N ILE A 208 6.41 -12.18 5.38
CA ILE A 208 6.30 -10.90 6.09
C ILE A 208 6.74 -11.13 7.53
N ASN A 209 7.90 -10.61 7.89
CA ASN A 209 8.47 -10.69 9.23
C ASN A 209 8.17 -9.39 10.00
N LYS A 210 7.70 -9.57 11.24
CA LYS A 210 7.43 -8.45 12.15
C LYS A 210 8.66 -8.11 12.97
#